data_218d46b85ea6fb8ea4e0619b8a4474fc
#
_entry.id   218d46b85ea6fb8ea4e0619b8a4474fc
#
_cell.length_a   1.000
_cell.length_b   1.000
_cell.length_c   1.000
_cell.angle_alpha   90.00
_cell.angle_beta   90.00
_cell.angle_gamma   90.00
#
_symmetry.space_group_name_H-M   'P 1'
#
loop_
_entity.id
_entity.type
_entity.pdbx_description
1 polymer ?
#
loop_
_entity_poly.entity_id
_entity_poly.type
_entity_poly.pdbx_seq_one_letter_code
_entity_poly.pdbx_strand_id
1 'polypeptide(L)'
;MIDCILATDMANHANYMNSFKSKLDSLNITNGKNIDKLFTPDTVKDHILKNNEMQQLILSECVHSSDLSAPAKSTEICDKMLELVYIEFFNQGDKEKELGLPVSMLCDRTNTNINKSQVGFIKFVVRPQFIMIGNLIPEIKEYLDNIEKNLKYYEDKVDKESKIETKEKTLK
;
A
#
# COMPACT_ATOMS: atom_id res chain seq x y z
N MET A 1 -9.10 -0.79 19.31
CA MET A 1 -8.47 0.47 18.87
C MET A 1 -6.93 0.38 18.87
N ILE A 2 -6.27 -0.01 19.98
CA ILE A 2 -4.80 -0.18 20.04
C ILE A 2 -4.32 -1.14 18.95
N ASP A 3 -4.94 -2.31 18.82
CA ASP A 3 -4.55 -3.31 17.81
C ASP A 3 -4.65 -2.80 16.37
N CYS A 4 -5.63 -1.91 16.08
CA CYS A 4 -5.75 -1.30 14.76
C CYS A 4 -4.58 -0.32 14.48
N ILE A 5 -4.13 0.41 15.51
CA ILE A 5 -2.96 1.31 15.39
C ILE A 5 -1.69 0.48 15.22
N LEU A 6 -1.51 -0.57 16.01
CA LEU A 6 -0.35 -1.45 15.90
C LEU A 6 -0.30 -2.19 14.54
N ALA A 7 -1.45 -2.42 13.92
CA ALA A 7 -1.53 -3.02 12.58
C ALA A 7 -1.01 -2.11 11.46
N THR A 8 -0.85 -0.80 11.69
CA THR A 8 -0.24 0.11 10.69
C THR A 8 1.29 0.03 10.65
N ASP A 9 1.91 -0.69 11.59
CA ASP A 9 3.36 -0.93 11.57
C ASP A 9 3.76 -1.76 10.33
N MET A 10 4.50 -1.13 9.42
CA MET A 10 4.97 -1.76 8.19
C MET A 10 5.89 -2.96 8.41
N ALA A 11 6.56 -3.06 9.56
CA ALA A 11 7.36 -4.23 9.91
C ALA A 11 6.51 -5.50 10.02
N ASN A 12 5.23 -5.35 10.34
CA ASN A 12 4.26 -6.44 10.49
C ASN A 12 3.33 -6.62 9.28
N HIS A 13 3.43 -5.78 8.26
CA HIS A 13 2.54 -5.78 7.07
C HIS A 13 2.37 -7.18 6.48
N ALA A 14 3.47 -7.88 6.17
CA ALA A 14 3.41 -9.21 5.57
C ALA A 14 2.71 -10.24 6.46
N ASN A 15 2.90 -10.16 7.78
CA ASN A 15 2.26 -11.07 8.74
C ASN A 15 0.75 -10.84 8.80
N TYR A 16 0.32 -9.57 8.85
CA TYR A 16 -1.10 -9.23 8.82
C TYR A 16 -1.74 -9.66 7.51
N MET A 17 -1.12 -9.37 6.35
CA MET A 17 -1.57 -9.79 5.04
C MET A 17 -1.77 -11.32 4.95
N ASN A 18 -0.80 -12.09 5.42
CA ASN A 18 -0.86 -13.55 5.39
C ASN A 18 -1.96 -14.09 6.32
N SER A 19 -2.10 -13.52 7.51
CA SER A 19 -3.15 -13.88 8.47
C SER A 19 -4.54 -13.61 7.89
N PHE A 20 -4.71 -12.42 7.31
CA PHE A 20 -5.98 -12.03 6.69
C PHE A 20 -6.33 -12.92 5.52
N LYS A 21 -5.37 -13.15 4.61
CA LYS A 21 -5.55 -14.07 3.48
C LYS A 21 -5.95 -15.47 3.94
N SER A 22 -5.26 -16.03 4.93
CA SER A 22 -5.56 -17.36 5.46
C SER A 22 -6.99 -17.45 6.03
N LYS A 23 -7.45 -16.39 6.72
CA LYS A 23 -8.83 -16.31 7.21
C LYS A 23 -9.84 -16.21 6.07
N LEU A 24 -9.58 -15.40 5.04
CA LEU A 24 -10.43 -15.29 3.86
C LEU A 24 -10.49 -16.62 3.09
N ASP A 25 -9.37 -17.32 2.93
CA ASP A 25 -9.30 -18.65 2.31
C ASP A 25 -10.13 -19.68 3.08
N SER A 26 -10.09 -19.64 4.42
CA SER A 26 -10.89 -20.54 5.26
C SER A 26 -12.40 -20.34 5.09
N LEU A 27 -12.81 -19.15 4.66
CA LEU A 27 -14.21 -18.82 4.35
C LEU A 27 -14.56 -19.02 2.87
N ASN A 28 -13.67 -19.58 2.04
CA ASN A 28 -13.80 -19.74 0.59
C ASN A 28 -13.99 -18.42 -0.19
N ILE A 29 -13.42 -17.32 0.32
CA ILE A 29 -13.59 -15.96 -0.19
C ILE A 29 -12.62 -15.62 -1.33
N THR A 30 -11.44 -16.21 -1.35
CA THR A 30 -10.32 -15.80 -2.23
C THR A 30 -10.44 -16.28 -3.67
N ASN A 31 -11.37 -17.19 -3.98
CA ASN A 31 -11.46 -17.80 -5.32
C ASN A 31 -12.38 -17.08 -6.31
N GLY A 32 -12.77 -15.85 -6.06
CA GLY A 32 -13.55 -15.02 -7.01
C GLY A 32 -14.95 -15.54 -7.38
N LYS A 33 -15.30 -16.74 -6.91
CA LYS A 33 -16.53 -17.42 -7.32
C LYS A 33 -17.76 -17.12 -6.43
N ASN A 34 -17.59 -16.40 -5.32
CA ASN A 34 -18.66 -16.18 -4.35
C ASN A 34 -18.66 -14.81 -3.67
N ILE A 35 -18.11 -13.76 -4.29
CA ILE A 35 -18.12 -12.40 -3.70
C ILE A 35 -19.57 -11.97 -3.41
N ASP A 36 -20.50 -12.23 -4.34
CA ASP A 36 -21.91 -11.91 -4.14
C ASP A 36 -22.58 -12.71 -3.01
N LYS A 37 -21.98 -13.82 -2.58
CA LYS A 37 -22.49 -14.65 -1.47
C LYS A 37 -21.91 -14.30 -0.11
N LEU A 38 -20.83 -13.54 -0.07
CA LEU A 38 -20.10 -13.26 1.17
C LEU A 38 -20.78 -12.23 2.03
N PHE A 39 -21.31 -11.19 1.41
CA PHE A 39 -22.10 -10.16 2.06
C PHE A 39 -23.60 -10.44 2.06
N THR A 40 -23.98 -11.73 1.90
CA THR A 40 -25.35 -12.08 2.28
C THR A 40 -25.51 -11.83 3.78
N PRO A 41 -26.69 -11.35 4.22
CA PRO A 41 -26.95 -11.11 5.64
C PRO A 41 -26.58 -12.29 6.55
N ASP A 42 -26.71 -13.51 6.06
CA ASP A 42 -26.42 -14.72 6.81
C ASP A 42 -24.91 -14.99 6.94
N THR A 43 -24.12 -14.78 5.88
CA THR A 43 -22.66 -15.00 5.93
C THR A 43 -21.97 -13.95 6.81
N VAL A 44 -22.37 -12.68 6.69
CA VAL A 44 -21.89 -11.61 7.57
C VAL A 44 -22.25 -11.89 9.01
N LYS A 45 -23.50 -12.32 9.25
CA LYS A 45 -24.01 -12.59 10.58
C LYS A 45 -23.35 -13.79 11.26
N ASP A 46 -23.13 -14.85 10.50
CA ASP A 46 -22.64 -16.10 11.08
C ASP A 46 -21.12 -16.21 11.16
N HIS A 47 -20.37 -15.63 10.22
CA HIS A 47 -18.92 -15.76 10.16
C HIS A 47 -18.17 -14.51 10.63
N ILE A 48 -18.75 -13.33 10.51
CA ILE A 48 -18.09 -12.07 10.87
C ILE A 48 -18.63 -11.54 12.18
N LEU A 49 -19.95 -11.32 12.32
CA LEU A 49 -20.51 -10.68 13.51
C LEU A 49 -20.43 -11.53 14.77
N LYS A 50 -20.31 -12.85 14.66
CA LYS A 50 -20.13 -13.77 15.79
C LYS A 50 -18.67 -14.07 16.11
N ASN A 51 -17.71 -13.57 15.32
CA ASN A 51 -16.29 -13.86 15.48
C ASN A 51 -15.50 -12.58 15.76
N ASN A 52 -15.24 -12.31 17.03
CA ASN A 52 -14.51 -11.13 17.49
C ASN A 52 -13.10 -11.02 16.88
N GLU A 53 -12.41 -12.15 16.66
CA GLU A 53 -11.09 -12.17 16.04
C GLU A 53 -11.16 -11.69 14.57
N MET A 54 -12.17 -12.17 13.83
CA MET A 54 -12.37 -11.76 12.45
C MET A 54 -12.79 -10.30 12.34
N GLN A 55 -13.64 -9.81 13.24
CA GLN A 55 -14.01 -8.39 13.31
C GLN A 55 -12.78 -7.51 13.55
N GLN A 56 -11.96 -7.88 14.54
CA GLN A 56 -10.75 -7.12 14.86
C GLN A 56 -9.78 -7.11 13.69
N LEU A 57 -9.61 -8.24 13.02
CA LEU A 57 -8.73 -8.36 11.86
C LEU A 57 -9.21 -7.48 10.70
N ILE A 58 -10.51 -7.51 10.37
CA ILE A 58 -11.09 -6.64 9.34
C ILE A 58 -10.92 -5.16 9.69
N LEU A 59 -11.19 -4.77 10.93
CA LEU A 59 -11.01 -3.38 11.37
C LEU A 59 -9.53 -2.95 11.25
N SER A 60 -8.60 -3.81 11.65
CA SER A 60 -7.17 -3.55 11.53
C SER A 60 -6.75 -3.38 10.07
N GLU A 61 -7.23 -4.23 9.18
CA GLU A 61 -6.95 -4.15 7.74
C GLU A 61 -7.57 -2.90 7.10
N CYS A 62 -8.77 -2.49 7.52
CA CYS A 62 -9.38 -1.24 7.05
C CYS A 62 -8.56 -0.01 7.46
N VAL A 63 -8.09 0.04 8.71
CA VAL A 63 -7.26 1.14 9.21
C VAL A 63 -5.92 1.15 8.49
N HIS A 64 -5.26 -0.01 8.37
CA HIS A 64 -3.98 -0.15 7.67
C HIS A 64 -4.10 0.25 6.18
N SER A 65 -5.14 -0.20 5.48
CA SER A 65 -5.40 0.18 4.09
C SER A 65 -5.68 1.69 3.95
N SER A 66 -6.34 2.29 4.93
CA SER A 66 -6.60 3.74 4.95
C SER A 66 -5.32 4.54 5.09
N ASP A 67 -4.39 4.09 5.93
CA ASP A 67 -3.06 4.66 6.12
C ASP A 67 -2.23 4.60 4.82
N LEU A 68 -2.32 3.48 4.09
CA LEU A 68 -1.65 3.27 2.80
C LEU A 68 -2.39 3.89 1.59
N SER A 69 -3.45 4.67 1.79
CA SER A 69 -4.42 5.02 0.73
C SER A 69 -3.96 6.12 -0.24
N ALA A 70 -2.82 6.77 -0.04
CA ALA A 70 -2.35 7.83 -0.93
C ALA A 70 -2.33 7.42 -2.42
N PRO A 71 -1.80 6.24 -2.81
CA PRO A 71 -1.82 5.78 -4.20
C PRO A 71 -3.22 5.39 -4.71
N ALA A 72 -4.20 5.27 -3.85
CA ALA A 72 -5.60 4.98 -4.21
C ALA A 72 -6.42 6.26 -4.52
N LYS A 73 -5.82 7.44 -4.39
CA LYS A 73 -6.42 8.74 -4.71
C LYS A 73 -6.14 9.13 -6.16
N SER A 74 -6.71 10.27 -6.60
CA SER A 74 -6.34 10.83 -7.91
C SER A 74 -4.83 11.06 -8.01
N THR A 75 -4.29 11.04 -9.23
CA THR A 75 -2.84 11.22 -9.45
C THR A 75 -2.32 12.52 -8.86
N GLU A 76 -3.10 13.60 -8.94
CA GLU A 76 -2.75 14.89 -8.35
C GLU A 76 -2.57 14.81 -6.83
N ILE A 77 -3.51 14.18 -6.14
CA ILE A 77 -3.45 13.99 -4.68
C ILE A 77 -2.30 13.05 -4.33
N CYS A 78 -2.14 11.97 -5.08
CA CYS A 78 -1.06 11.00 -4.88
C CYS A 78 0.32 11.66 -4.98
N ASP A 79 0.57 12.44 -6.04
CA ASP A 79 1.83 13.18 -6.24
C ASP A 79 2.09 14.16 -5.07
N LYS A 80 1.07 14.92 -4.65
CA LYS A 80 1.21 15.87 -3.57
C LYS A 80 1.51 15.20 -2.22
N MET A 81 0.85 14.08 -1.92
CA MET A 81 1.13 13.32 -0.70
C MET A 81 2.52 12.69 -0.74
N LEU A 82 2.94 12.17 -1.90
CA LEU A 82 4.29 11.64 -2.10
C LEU A 82 5.37 12.70 -1.85
N GLU A 83 5.18 13.91 -2.37
CA GLU A 83 6.09 15.03 -2.13
C GLU A 83 6.26 15.32 -0.62
N LEU A 84 5.14 15.39 0.11
CA LEU A 84 5.16 15.64 1.56
C LEU A 84 5.87 14.53 2.33
N VAL A 85 5.62 13.27 1.99
CA VAL A 85 6.30 12.11 2.62
C VAL A 85 7.80 12.16 2.38
N TYR A 86 8.25 12.49 1.16
CA TYR A 86 9.69 12.56 0.87
C TYR A 86 10.37 13.78 1.49
N ILE A 87 9.66 14.89 1.71
CA ILE A 87 10.17 16.00 2.54
C ILE A 87 10.48 15.49 3.95
N GLU A 88 9.56 14.74 4.55
CA GLU A 88 9.75 14.15 5.89
C GLU A 88 10.90 13.14 5.91
N PHE A 89 10.95 12.19 4.97
CA PHE A 89 12.00 11.18 4.89
C PHE A 89 13.38 11.80 4.72
N PHE A 90 13.52 12.79 3.85
CA PHE A 90 14.80 13.46 3.63
C PHE A 90 15.24 14.28 4.82
N ASN A 91 14.31 14.93 5.52
CA ASN A 91 14.62 15.65 6.76
C ASN A 91 15.06 14.66 7.86
N GLN A 92 14.44 13.48 7.95
CA GLN A 92 14.88 12.41 8.83
C GLN A 92 16.31 11.97 8.47
N GLY A 93 16.58 11.65 7.22
CA GLY A 93 17.90 11.19 6.76
C GLY A 93 19.00 12.22 7.00
N ASP A 94 18.72 13.52 6.80
CA ASP A 94 19.65 14.57 7.11
C ASP A 94 19.95 14.63 8.62
N LYS A 95 18.93 14.43 9.44
CA LYS A 95 19.09 14.40 10.91
C LYS A 95 19.88 13.18 11.37
N GLU A 96 19.63 12.03 10.78
CA GLU A 96 20.41 10.81 11.03
C GLU A 96 21.90 11.01 10.70
N LYS A 97 22.21 11.66 9.56
CA LYS A 97 23.59 12.02 9.18
C LYS A 97 24.24 12.97 10.20
N GLU A 98 23.53 14.02 10.62
CA GLU A 98 24.03 14.96 11.65
C GLU A 98 24.38 14.26 12.97
N LEU A 99 23.61 13.23 13.34
CA LEU A 99 23.80 12.45 14.57
C LEU A 99 24.82 11.31 14.41
N GLY A 100 25.40 11.13 13.23
CA GLY A 100 26.33 10.01 12.95
C GLY A 100 25.66 8.64 12.93
N LEU A 101 24.34 8.60 12.72
CA LEU A 101 23.56 7.37 12.61
C LEU A 101 23.53 6.85 11.17
N PRO A 102 23.37 5.54 10.97
CA PRO A 102 23.08 4.99 9.63
C PRO A 102 21.79 5.63 9.08
N VAL A 103 21.84 6.08 7.82
CA VAL A 103 20.65 6.67 7.17
C VAL A 103 19.64 5.58 6.87
N SER A 104 18.41 5.79 7.30
CA SER A 104 17.28 4.89 7.06
C SER A 104 16.98 4.74 5.57
N MET A 105 16.44 3.58 5.19
CA MET A 105 16.05 3.30 3.81
C MET A 105 15.09 4.37 3.28
N LEU A 106 15.32 4.84 2.04
CA LEU A 106 14.58 5.90 1.36
C LEU A 106 14.79 7.32 1.93
N CYS A 107 15.55 7.49 3.02
CA CYS A 107 15.78 8.79 3.65
C CYS A 107 17.01 9.54 3.11
N ASP A 108 17.82 8.92 2.23
CA ASP A 108 18.96 9.60 1.61
C ASP A 108 18.58 10.34 0.33
N ARG A 109 18.47 11.68 0.40
CA ARG A 109 18.13 12.54 -0.75
C ARG A 109 19.13 12.47 -1.91
N THR A 110 20.36 12.01 -1.65
CA THR A 110 21.40 11.91 -2.70
C THR A 110 21.36 10.60 -3.46
N ASN A 111 20.70 9.57 -2.92
CA ASN A 111 20.72 8.21 -3.46
C ASN A 111 19.32 7.61 -3.69
N THR A 112 18.27 8.32 -3.35
CA THR A 112 16.90 7.82 -3.47
C THR A 112 16.24 8.27 -4.77
N ASN A 113 15.86 7.31 -5.63
CA ASN A 113 14.97 7.59 -6.75
C ASN A 113 13.52 7.47 -6.30
N ILE A 114 12.84 8.61 -6.16
CA ILE A 114 11.47 8.73 -5.65
C ILE A 114 10.49 7.94 -6.53
N ASN A 115 10.55 8.10 -7.86
CA ASN A 115 9.60 7.48 -8.77
C ASN A 115 9.74 5.95 -8.78
N LYS A 116 10.97 5.44 -8.79
CA LYS A 116 11.25 4.00 -8.71
C LYS A 116 10.80 3.40 -7.39
N SER A 117 11.03 4.11 -6.28
CA SER A 117 10.57 3.69 -4.96
C SER A 117 9.05 3.64 -4.86
N GLN A 118 8.37 4.64 -5.45
CA GLN A 118 6.91 4.69 -5.50
C GLN A 118 6.32 3.54 -6.34
N VAL A 119 6.92 3.20 -7.49
CA VAL A 119 6.53 2.03 -8.28
C VAL A 119 6.63 0.77 -7.42
N GLY A 120 7.74 0.56 -6.72
CA GLY A 120 7.93 -0.58 -5.81
C GLY A 120 6.87 -0.62 -4.71
N PHE A 121 6.64 0.51 -4.05
CA PHE A 121 5.64 0.62 -2.98
C PHE A 121 4.22 0.29 -3.47
N ILE A 122 3.80 0.88 -4.57
CA ILE A 122 2.48 0.60 -5.14
C ILE A 122 2.38 -0.88 -5.53
N LYS A 123 3.35 -1.42 -6.23
CA LYS A 123 3.31 -2.76 -6.82
C LYS A 123 3.34 -3.88 -5.78
N PHE A 124 4.16 -3.72 -4.74
CA PHE A 124 4.44 -4.80 -3.79
C PHE A 124 3.73 -4.64 -2.44
N VAL A 125 3.25 -3.44 -2.10
CA VAL A 125 2.59 -3.16 -0.83
C VAL A 125 1.12 -2.78 -1.05
N VAL A 126 0.87 -1.64 -1.70
CA VAL A 126 -0.48 -1.05 -1.75
C VAL A 126 -1.44 -1.89 -2.61
N ARG A 127 -1.02 -2.25 -3.81
CA ARG A 127 -1.85 -3.01 -4.75
C ARG A 127 -2.32 -4.36 -4.20
N PRO A 128 -1.45 -5.22 -3.63
CA PRO A 128 -1.88 -6.48 -3.02
C PRO A 128 -2.85 -6.26 -1.85
N GLN A 129 -2.59 -5.26 -1.00
CA GLN A 129 -3.46 -4.89 0.12
C GLN A 129 -4.87 -4.53 -0.35
N PHE A 130 -4.98 -3.63 -1.33
CA PHE A 130 -6.27 -3.18 -1.84
C PHE A 130 -7.00 -4.25 -2.64
N ILE A 131 -6.31 -5.14 -3.35
CA ILE A 131 -6.94 -6.31 -4.00
C ILE A 131 -7.59 -7.20 -2.94
N MET A 132 -6.93 -7.42 -1.81
CA MET A 132 -7.44 -8.27 -0.75
C MET A 132 -8.66 -7.65 -0.05
N ILE A 133 -8.61 -6.35 0.27
CA ILE A 133 -9.77 -5.62 0.80
C ILE A 133 -10.91 -5.58 -0.24
N GLY A 134 -10.61 -5.44 -1.51
CA GLY A 134 -11.59 -5.46 -2.60
C GLY A 134 -12.37 -6.78 -2.73
N ASN A 135 -11.79 -7.89 -2.26
CA ASN A 135 -12.52 -9.16 -2.14
C ASN A 135 -13.60 -9.11 -1.06
N LEU A 136 -13.46 -8.23 -0.07
CA LEU A 136 -14.47 -8.04 0.99
C LEU A 136 -15.44 -6.90 0.66
N ILE A 137 -14.93 -5.84 0.04
CA ILE A 137 -15.65 -4.57 -0.20
C ILE A 137 -15.54 -4.25 -1.69
N PRO A 138 -16.40 -4.82 -2.55
CA PRO A 138 -16.35 -4.58 -4.00
C PRO A 138 -16.52 -3.11 -4.40
N GLU A 139 -17.10 -2.30 -3.53
CA GLU A 139 -17.34 -0.86 -3.72
C GLU A 139 -16.02 -0.05 -3.84
N ILE A 140 -14.89 -0.60 -3.41
CA ILE A 140 -13.58 0.07 -3.53
C ILE A 140 -12.97 -0.02 -4.92
N LYS A 141 -13.71 -0.44 -5.93
CA LYS A 141 -13.21 -0.58 -7.31
C LYS A 141 -12.55 0.70 -7.82
N GLU A 142 -13.13 1.86 -7.55
CA GLU A 142 -12.54 3.15 -7.95
C GLU A 142 -11.12 3.35 -7.39
N TYR A 143 -10.89 2.92 -6.15
CA TYR A 143 -9.55 2.99 -5.54
C TYR A 143 -8.55 2.06 -6.23
N LEU A 144 -8.99 0.86 -6.62
CA LEU A 144 -8.16 -0.06 -7.40
C LEU A 144 -7.81 0.50 -8.77
N ASP A 145 -8.79 1.09 -9.47
CA ASP A 145 -8.57 1.75 -10.76
C ASP A 145 -7.56 2.92 -10.63
N ASN A 146 -7.64 3.70 -9.56
CA ASN A 146 -6.67 4.76 -9.27
C ASN A 146 -5.27 4.20 -8.99
N ILE A 147 -5.16 3.10 -8.24
CA ILE A 147 -3.87 2.44 -7.97
C ILE A 147 -3.20 2.00 -9.27
N GLU A 148 -3.92 1.35 -10.18
CA GLU A 148 -3.39 0.92 -11.48
C GLU A 148 -2.98 2.13 -12.33
N LYS A 149 -3.78 3.20 -12.35
CA LYS A 149 -3.47 4.44 -13.04
C LYS A 149 -2.20 5.10 -12.49
N ASN A 150 -2.08 5.18 -11.18
CA ASN A 150 -0.93 5.79 -10.52
C ASN A 150 0.33 4.93 -10.70
N LEU A 151 0.22 3.60 -10.63
CA LEU A 151 1.32 2.70 -10.93
C LEU A 151 1.88 2.98 -12.32
N LYS A 152 1.02 2.98 -13.34
CA LYS A 152 1.43 3.28 -14.71
C LYS A 152 2.05 4.66 -14.85
N TYR A 153 1.50 5.68 -14.21
CA TYR A 153 2.02 7.04 -14.22
C TYR A 153 3.47 7.11 -13.70
N TYR A 154 3.78 6.42 -12.59
CA TYR A 154 5.15 6.39 -12.06
C TYR A 154 6.09 5.50 -12.88
N GLU A 155 5.61 4.40 -13.46
CA GLU A 155 6.39 3.58 -14.41
C GLU A 155 6.81 4.41 -15.61
N ASP A 156 5.89 5.20 -16.21
CA ASP A 156 6.17 6.11 -17.32
C ASP A 156 7.19 7.21 -16.95
N LYS A 157 7.18 7.70 -15.69
CA LYS A 157 8.20 8.63 -15.17
C LYS A 157 9.58 7.97 -15.10
N VAL A 158 9.68 6.77 -14.53
CA VAL A 158 10.93 5.99 -14.43
C VAL A 158 11.52 5.72 -15.82
N ASP A 159 10.69 5.34 -16.79
CA ASP A 159 11.12 5.09 -18.17
C ASP A 159 11.69 6.35 -18.85
N LYS A 160 11.09 7.51 -18.59
CA LYS A 160 11.59 8.79 -19.11
C LYS A 160 12.95 9.15 -18.49
N GLU A 161 13.10 9.01 -17.18
CA GLU A 161 14.35 9.24 -16.47
C GLU A 161 15.48 8.35 -17.00
N SER A 162 15.21 7.06 -17.17
CA SER A 162 16.19 6.09 -17.70
C SER A 162 16.64 6.43 -19.13
N LYS A 163 15.74 6.94 -19.98
CA LYS A 163 16.08 7.37 -21.34
C LYS A 163 16.92 8.63 -21.36
N ILE A 164 16.74 9.55 -20.42
CA ILE A 164 17.54 10.79 -20.29
C ILE A 164 18.96 10.41 -19.84
N GLU A 165 19.09 9.59 -18.79
CA GLU A 165 20.39 9.13 -18.29
C GLU A 165 21.21 8.38 -19.36
N THR A 166 20.56 7.57 -20.19
CA THR A 166 21.21 6.85 -21.29
C THR A 166 21.74 7.81 -22.36
N LYS A 167 20.98 8.83 -22.72
CA LYS A 167 21.42 9.84 -23.68
C LYS A 167 22.59 10.65 -23.17
N GLU A 168 22.60 11.04 -21.90
CA GLU A 168 23.70 11.79 -21.29
C GLU A 168 25.00 10.99 -21.22
N LYS A 169 24.91 9.65 -20.99
CA LYS A 169 26.06 8.74 -21.00
C LYS A 169 26.62 8.51 -22.42
N THR A 170 25.80 8.64 -23.46
CA THR A 170 26.24 8.44 -24.87
C THR A 170 26.87 9.70 -25.44
N LEU A 171 26.66 10.85 -24.81
CA LEU A 171 27.18 12.16 -25.23
C LEU A 171 28.53 12.53 -24.54
N LYS A 172 28.97 11.71 -23.58
CA LYS A 172 30.28 11.82 -22.90
C LYS A 172 31.27 10.80 -23.46
#